data_6cae85bb2e6080700c76f7dbda8d674f
#
_entry.id   6cae85bb2e6080700c76f7dbda8d674f
#
_cell.length_a   1.000
_cell.length_b   1.000
_cell.length_c   1.000
_cell.angle_alpha   90.00
_cell.angle_beta   90.00
_cell.angle_gamma   90.00
#
_symmetry.space_group_name_H-M   'P 1'
#
loop_
_entity.id
_entity.type
_entity.pdbx_description
1 polymer ?
#
loop_
_entity_poly.entity_id
_entity_poly.type
_entity_poly.pdbx_seq_one_letter_code
_entity_poly.pdbx_strand_id
1 'polypeptide(L)'
;MTGVQTCALPIFITKSNFKEILWPMHVSKMFFVGSATADKLIAANINTIGDLANAKVEFLSILLGKQGEMLFMYANGLDNSPVCRFTQQRMIKSIGNSLTFSRDINTAYDIRTAVTALSDQVASRLRKHEIKASGIKIEIRDTSFHTISRQKQLSSPTNHTDVVYRTAIEIIKNSWRSHKPVRLLSVTAINLKSRSYCS
;
A
#
# COMPACT_ATOMS: atom_id res chain seq x y z
N MET A 1 10.35 -26.65 -36.13
CA MET A 1 10.36 -25.41 -35.32
C MET A 1 11.10 -25.73 -34.02
N THR A 2 12.39 -25.39 -33.97
CA THR A 2 13.25 -25.61 -32.82
C THR A 2 13.02 -24.48 -31.83
N GLY A 3 12.33 -24.77 -30.73
CA GLY A 3 12.18 -23.87 -29.62
C GLY A 3 13.56 -23.63 -28.96
N VAL A 4 14.11 -22.43 -29.13
CA VAL A 4 15.28 -22.00 -28.40
C VAL A 4 14.82 -21.76 -26.95
N GLN A 5 15.12 -22.74 -26.10
CA GLN A 5 14.99 -22.58 -24.66
C GLN A 5 16.10 -21.58 -24.24
N THR A 6 15.75 -20.32 -24.05
CA THR A 6 16.63 -19.33 -23.40
C THR A 6 16.81 -19.76 -21.96
N CYS A 7 17.91 -20.46 -21.67
CA CYS A 7 18.32 -20.74 -20.30
C CYS A 7 18.70 -19.41 -19.65
N ALA A 8 17.84 -18.89 -18.76
CA ALA A 8 18.17 -17.71 -17.97
C ALA A 8 19.30 -18.10 -17.00
N LEU A 9 20.52 -17.65 -17.29
CA LEU A 9 21.65 -17.81 -16.37
C LEU A 9 21.41 -16.94 -15.15
N PRO A 10 21.60 -17.47 -13.93
CA PRO A 10 21.48 -16.68 -12.73
C PRO A 10 22.56 -15.59 -12.70
N ILE A 11 22.14 -14.35 -12.47
CA ILE A 11 23.04 -13.21 -12.33
C ILE A 11 23.31 -13.03 -10.83
N PHE A 12 24.59 -13.14 -10.42
CA PHE A 12 25.01 -12.88 -9.06
C PHE A 12 25.48 -11.44 -8.92
N ILE A 13 24.76 -10.66 -8.12
CA ILE A 13 25.11 -9.28 -7.79
C ILE A 13 25.81 -9.28 -6.43
N THR A 14 27.01 -8.72 -6.40
CA THR A 14 27.87 -8.62 -5.22
C THR A 14 28.27 -7.18 -4.98
N LYS A 15 28.85 -6.89 -3.81
CA LYS A 15 29.39 -5.55 -3.50
C LYS A 15 30.49 -5.10 -4.48
N SER A 16 31.18 -6.03 -5.15
CA SER A 16 32.24 -5.71 -6.09
C SER A 16 31.76 -5.41 -7.50
N ASN A 17 30.63 -6.00 -7.95
CA ASN A 17 30.18 -5.90 -9.34
C ASN A 17 28.85 -5.15 -9.53
N PHE A 18 28.17 -4.72 -8.45
CA PHE A 18 26.84 -4.11 -8.58
C PHE A 18 26.85 -2.83 -9.42
N LYS A 19 27.93 -2.04 -9.37
CA LYS A 19 28.06 -0.83 -10.16
C LYS A 19 28.11 -1.13 -11.66
N GLU A 20 28.88 -2.12 -12.06
CA GLU A 20 29.01 -2.52 -13.46
C GLU A 20 27.68 -3.07 -14.02
N ILE A 21 26.92 -3.77 -13.18
CA ILE A 21 25.66 -4.41 -13.60
C ILE A 21 24.48 -3.47 -13.50
N LEU A 22 24.34 -2.75 -12.38
CA LEU A 22 23.12 -1.97 -12.10
C LEU A 22 23.19 -0.52 -12.59
N TRP A 23 24.35 0.12 -12.52
CA TRP A 23 24.45 1.55 -12.85
C TRP A 23 24.12 1.86 -14.30
N PRO A 24 24.44 1.04 -15.31
CA PRO A 24 24.03 1.27 -16.69
C PRO A 24 22.52 1.12 -16.93
N MET A 25 21.81 0.49 -15.98
CA MET A 25 20.36 0.26 -16.16
C MET A 25 19.57 1.55 -16.05
N HIS A 26 18.49 1.62 -16.85
CA HIS A 26 17.54 2.73 -16.80
C HIS A 26 16.95 2.89 -15.39
N VAL A 27 16.81 4.13 -14.91
CA VAL A 27 16.39 4.44 -13.52
C VAL A 27 15.04 3.82 -13.14
N SER A 28 14.13 3.63 -14.09
CA SER A 28 12.84 2.96 -13.86
C SER A 28 12.94 1.48 -13.47
N LYS A 29 14.13 0.86 -13.65
CA LYS A 29 14.38 -0.52 -13.22
C LYS A 29 14.78 -0.62 -11.76
N MET A 30 15.06 0.49 -11.13
CA MET A 30 15.43 0.52 -9.73
C MET A 30 14.21 0.24 -8.84
N PHE A 31 14.41 -0.56 -7.81
CA PHE A 31 13.37 -0.85 -6.83
C PHE A 31 12.90 0.45 -6.16
N PHE A 32 11.62 0.57 -5.89
CA PHE A 32 10.94 1.78 -5.39
C PHE A 32 10.86 2.98 -6.37
N VAL A 33 11.28 2.86 -7.62
CA VAL A 33 11.08 3.86 -8.64
C VAL A 33 9.88 3.46 -9.50
N GLY A 34 8.71 4.06 -9.20
CA GLY A 34 7.51 3.95 -10.03
C GLY A 34 7.55 4.94 -11.22
N SER A 35 6.59 4.83 -12.15
CA SER A 35 6.53 5.68 -13.35
C SER A 35 6.63 7.17 -13.02
N ALA A 36 5.81 7.68 -12.12
CA ALA A 36 5.83 9.10 -11.74
C ALA A 36 7.17 9.57 -11.13
N THR A 37 7.89 8.68 -10.42
CA THR A 37 9.22 9.01 -9.89
C THR A 37 10.25 8.97 -11.01
N ALA A 38 10.16 7.98 -11.91
CA ALA A 38 11.03 7.88 -13.08
C ALA A 38 10.90 9.13 -13.96
N ASP A 39 9.67 9.57 -14.26
CA ASP A 39 9.41 10.76 -15.08
C ASP A 39 10.05 12.02 -14.48
N LYS A 40 9.97 12.20 -13.16
CA LYS A 40 10.63 13.32 -12.47
C LYS A 40 12.16 13.26 -12.56
N LEU A 41 12.73 12.06 -12.38
CA LEU A 41 14.18 11.87 -12.48
C LEU A 41 14.68 12.11 -13.90
N ILE A 42 13.99 11.58 -14.91
CA ILE A 42 14.31 11.78 -16.33
C ILE A 42 14.23 13.25 -16.71
N ALA A 43 13.20 13.97 -16.27
CA ALA A 43 13.06 15.41 -16.47
C ALA A 43 14.22 16.22 -15.84
N ALA A 44 14.88 15.64 -14.82
CA ALA A 44 16.08 16.20 -14.20
C ALA A 44 17.39 15.65 -14.78
N ASN A 45 17.37 15.02 -15.97
CA ASN A 45 18.50 14.37 -16.64
C ASN A 45 19.13 13.20 -15.85
N ILE A 46 18.38 12.55 -14.97
CA ILE A 46 18.81 11.34 -14.26
C ILE A 46 18.15 10.14 -14.95
N ASN A 47 18.83 9.54 -15.91
CA ASN A 47 18.28 8.48 -16.76
C ASN A 47 18.65 7.09 -16.31
N THR A 48 19.79 6.93 -15.65
CA THR A 48 20.34 5.67 -15.20
C THR A 48 20.41 5.59 -13.67
N ILE A 49 20.57 4.37 -13.14
CA ILE A 49 20.83 4.17 -11.71
C ILE A 49 22.19 4.79 -11.33
N GLY A 50 23.15 4.79 -12.25
CA GLY A 50 24.45 5.45 -12.07
C GLY A 50 24.34 6.96 -11.96
N ASP A 51 23.49 7.61 -12.78
CA ASP A 51 23.22 9.04 -12.68
C ASP A 51 22.62 9.38 -11.30
N LEU A 52 21.68 8.56 -10.84
CA LEU A 52 21.05 8.71 -9.52
C LEU A 52 22.08 8.55 -8.39
N ALA A 53 22.99 7.56 -8.50
CA ALA A 53 24.04 7.31 -7.52
C ALA A 53 25.08 8.44 -7.43
N ASN A 54 25.29 9.18 -8.50
CA ASN A 54 26.24 10.31 -8.58
C ASN A 54 25.56 11.68 -8.39
N ALA A 55 24.23 11.75 -8.27
CA ALA A 55 23.52 12.98 -8.05
C ALA A 55 23.77 13.52 -6.62
N LYS A 56 23.60 14.84 -6.44
CA LYS A 56 23.68 15.44 -5.11
C LYS A 56 22.46 15.05 -4.28
N VAL A 57 22.67 14.58 -3.07
CA VAL A 57 21.59 14.12 -2.19
C VAL A 57 20.61 15.25 -1.85
N GLU A 58 21.12 16.49 -1.68
CA GLU A 58 20.32 17.68 -1.42
C GLU A 58 19.36 17.97 -2.57
N PHE A 59 19.83 17.82 -3.82
CA PHE A 59 19.01 17.99 -5.01
C PHE A 59 17.91 16.92 -5.07
N LEU A 60 18.24 15.67 -4.80
CA LEU A 60 17.26 14.58 -4.77
C LEU A 60 16.23 14.75 -3.63
N SER A 61 16.65 15.29 -2.48
CA SER A 61 15.74 15.63 -1.37
C SER A 61 14.74 16.72 -1.74
N ILE A 62 15.18 17.71 -2.52
CA ILE A 62 14.28 18.77 -3.05
C ILE A 62 13.30 18.19 -4.07
N LEU A 63 13.76 17.32 -4.96
CA LEU A 63 12.97 16.76 -6.06
C LEU A 63 11.93 15.71 -5.59
N LEU A 64 12.32 14.85 -4.65
CA LEU A 64 11.55 13.66 -4.24
C LEU A 64 11.30 13.57 -2.73
N GLY A 65 11.78 14.54 -1.93
CA GLY A 65 11.71 14.48 -0.48
C GLY A 65 12.56 13.35 0.11
N LYS A 66 12.12 12.76 1.21
CA LYS A 66 12.80 11.62 1.88
C LYS A 66 13.05 10.42 0.96
N GLN A 67 12.21 10.24 -0.06
CA GLN A 67 12.40 9.18 -1.04
C GLN A 67 13.67 9.38 -1.85
N GLY A 68 14.05 10.63 -2.15
CA GLY A 68 15.29 10.96 -2.88
C GLY A 68 16.54 10.51 -2.13
N GLU A 69 16.63 10.79 -0.83
CA GLU A 69 17.74 10.33 0.03
C GLU A 69 17.83 8.79 0.07
N MET A 70 16.68 8.14 0.24
CA MET A 70 16.61 6.67 0.28
C MET A 70 17.06 6.06 -1.06
N LEU A 71 16.61 6.60 -2.19
CA LEU A 71 17.00 6.11 -3.51
C LEU A 71 18.49 6.33 -3.79
N PHE A 72 19.06 7.45 -3.35
CA PHE A 72 20.51 7.70 -3.41
C PHE A 72 21.31 6.63 -2.63
N MET A 73 20.89 6.33 -1.40
CA MET A 73 21.54 5.28 -0.59
C MET A 73 21.46 3.92 -1.28
N TYR A 74 20.30 3.55 -1.80
CA TYR A 74 20.12 2.27 -2.47
C TYR A 74 20.92 2.16 -3.77
N ALA A 75 21.00 3.23 -4.57
CA ALA A 75 21.81 3.26 -5.79
C ALA A 75 23.30 3.10 -5.49
N ASN A 76 23.75 3.49 -4.32
CA ASN A 76 25.12 3.31 -3.82
C ASN A 76 25.31 2.02 -3.01
N GLY A 77 24.31 1.15 -2.88
CA GLY A 77 24.41 -0.09 -2.11
C GLY A 77 24.51 0.12 -0.60
N LEU A 78 24.03 1.24 -0.09
CA LEU A 78 24.13 1.65 1.31
C LEU A 78 22.84 1.35 2.09
N ASP A 79 22.25 0.17 1.93
CA ASP A 79 21.09 -0.25 2.73
C ASP A 79 21.57 -0.99 3.99
N ASN A 80 21.33 -0.37 5.14
CA ASN A 80 21.61 -0.92 6.46
C ASN A 80 20.31 -1.33 7.18
N SER A 81 19.23 -1.54 6.45
CA SER A 81 17.95 -1.95 7.03
C SER A 81 18.09 -3.29 7.76
N PRO A 82 17.73 -3.36 9.05
CA PRO A 82 17.87 -4.60 9.80
C PRO A 82 16.86 -5.63 9.31
N VAL A 83 17.30 -6.87 9.17
CA VAL A 83 16.41 -8.00 8.92
C VAL A 83 15.63 -8.28 10.21
N CYS A 84 14.32 -8.00 10.18
CA CYS A 84 13.45 -8.27 11.33
C CYS A 84 13.35 -9.77 11.58
N ARG A 85 13.62 -10.21 12.81
CA ARG A 85 13.38 -11.60 13.22
C ARG A 85 11.88 -11.91 13.14
N PHE A 86 11.49 -13.13 12.76
CA PHE A 86 10.09 -13.57 12.70
C PHE A 86 9.36 -13.41 14.04
N THR A 87 10.10 -13.52 15.16
CA THR A 87 9.57 -13.34 16.53
C THR A 87 9.30 -11.88 16.89
N GLN A 88 9.80 -10.92 16.11
CA GLN A 88 9.57 -9.50 16.34
C GLN A 88 8.20 -9.12 15.77
N GLN A 89 7.15 -9.14 16.59
CA GLN A 89 5.81 -8.73 16.19
C GLN A 89 5.82 -7.24 15.84
N ARG A 90 5.61 -6.94 14.56
CA ARG A 90 5.38 -5.54 14.13
C ARG A 90 4.03 -5.08 14.69
N MET A 91 4.02 -3.90 15.26
CA MET A 91 2.75 -3.28 15.70
C MET A 91 1.78 -3.18 14.51
N ILE A 92 0.60 -3.78 14.67
CA ILE A 92 -0.45 -3.72 13.66
C ILE A 92 -1.01 -2.29 13.62
N LYS A 93 -0.85 -1.59 12.51
CA LYS A 93 -1.30 -0.20 12.35
C LYS A 93 -2.75 -0.08 11.89
N SER A 94 -3.23 -1.04 11.11
CA SER A 94 -4.60 -1.11 10.61
C SER A 94 -4.96 -2.55 10.26
N ILE A 95 -6.25 -2.88 10.27
CA ILE A 95 -6.80 -4.16 9.81
C ILE A 95 -7.88 -3.86 8.78
N GLY A 96 -7.65 -4.23 7.54
CA GLY A 96 -8.61 -4.00 6.47
C GLY A 96 -8.78 -5.20 5.56
N ASN A 97 -9.88 -5.19 4.82
CA ASN A 97 -10.10 -6.09 3.72
C ASN A 97 -10.80 -5.36 2.58
N SER A 98 -10.57 -5.82 1.36
CA SER A 98 -11.16 -5.27 0.15
C SER A 98 -11.71 -6.37 -0.74
N LEU A 99 -12.74 -6.04 -1.49
CA LEU A 99 -13.36 -6.92 -2.47
C LEU A 99 -13.42 -6.20 -3.81
N THR A 100 -12.72 -6.76 -4.81
CA THR A 100 -12.90 -6.38 -6.21
C THR A 100 -13.96 -7.30 -6.80
N PHE A 101 -15.00 -6.72 -7.33
CA PHE A 101 -16.13 -7.48 -7.84
C PHE A 101 -15.82 -8.05 -9.24
N SER A 102 -16.28 -9.28 -9.50
CA SER A 102 -16.17 -9.89 -10.83
C SER A 102 -17.08 -9.19 -11.84
N ARG A 103 -18.19 -8.62 -11.38
CA ARG A 103 -19.08 -7.70 -12.10
C ARG A 103 -19.27 -6.44 -11.25
N ASP A 104 -19.32 -5.29 -11.90
CA ASP A 104 -19.55 -4.03 -11.20
C ASP A 104 -20.94 -4.03 -10.54
N ILE A 105 -21.03 -3.55 -9.30
CA ILE A 105 -22.27 -3.53 -8.53
C ILE A 105 -22.82 -2.11 -8.46
N ASN A 106 -24.15 -1.97 -8.54
CA ASN A 106 -24.84 -0.68 -8.53
C ASN A 106 -26.07 -0.63 -7.60
N THR A 107 -26.42 -1.76 -6.99
CA THR A 107 -27.58 -1.81 -6.11
C THR A 107 -27.18 -1.59 -4.65
N ALA A 108 -28.07 -0.95 -3.90
CA ALA A 108 -27.89 -0.79 -2.45
C ALA A 108 -27.84 -2.15 -1.72
N TYR A 109 -28.49 -3.18 -2.26
CA TYR A 109 -28.47 -4.54 -1.73
C TYR A 109 -27.08 -5.15 -1.86
N ASP A 110 -26.48 -5.12 -3.07
CA ASP A 110 -25.14 -5.66 -3.31
C ASP A 110 -24.08 -4.96 -2.43
N ILE A 111 -24.15 -3.62 -2.33
CA ILE A 111 -23.26 -2.85 -1.47
C ILE A 111 -23.39 -3.28 -0.01
N ARG A 112 -24.62 -3.42 0.51
CA ARG A 112 -24.83 -3.87 1.90
C ARG A 112 -24.30 -5.27 2.13
N THR A 113 -24.53 -6.19 1.20
CA THR A 113 -24.01 -7.58 1.27
C THR A 113 -22.49 -7.59 1.33
N ALA A 114 -21.84 -6.83 0.45
CA ALA A 114 -20.38 -6.72 0.43
C ALA A 114 -19.83 -6.10 1.74
N VAL A 115 -20.44 -5.02 2.22
CA VAL A 115 -20.03 -4.37 3.48
C VAL A 115 -20.23 -5.30 4.67
N THR A 116 -21.30 -6.11 4.69
CA THR A 116 -21.52 -7.10 5.75
C THR A 116 -20.36 -8.10 5.80
N ALA A 117 -20.02 -8.71 4.66
CA ALA A 117 -18.92 -9.67 4.58
C ALA A 117 -17.57 -9.05 4.96
N LEU A 118 -17.26 -7.86 4.46
CA LEU A 118 -16.02 -7.15 4.78
C LEU A 118 -15.94 -6.76 6.26
N SER A 119 -17.06 -6.29 6.85
CA SER A 119 -17.10 -5.89 8.25
C SER A 119 -16.92 -7.07 9.19
N ASP A 120 -17.51 -8.21 8.86
CA ASP A 120 -17.33 -9.42 9.66
C ASP A 120 -15.88 -9.92 9.63
N GLN A 121 -15.25 -9.96 8.46
CA GLN A 121 -13.85 -10.35 8.35
C GLN A 121 -12.92 -9.39 9.11
N VAL A 122 -13.15 -8.08 9.02
CA VAL A 122 -12.35 -7.08 9.75
C VAL A 122 -12.54 -7.24 11.25
N ALA A 123 -13.79 -7.33 11.73
CA ALA A 123 -14.09 -7.47 13.15
C ALA A 123 -13.59 -8.81 13.71
N SER A 124 -13.68 -9.90 12.95
CA SER A 124 -13.12 -11.20 13.31
C SER A 124 -11.61 -11.13 13.52
N ARG A 125 -10.89 -10.46 12.59
CA ARG A 125 -9.44 -10.25 12.73
C ARG A 125 -9.08 -9.33 13.89
N LEU A 126 -9.88 -8.28 14.17
CA LEU A 126 -9.70 -7.44 15.36
C LEU A 126 -9.81 -8.29 16.64
N ARG A 127 -10.84 -9.14 16.74
CA ARG A 127 -11.03 -10.04 17.89
C ARG A 127 -9.89 -11.06 18.02
N LYS A 128 -9.45 -11.66 16.90
CA LYS A 128 -8.34 -12.62 16.90
C LYS A 128 -7.04 -12.03 17.45
N HIS A 129 -6.80 -10.73 17.22
CA HIS A 129 -5.62 -10.04 17.72
C HIS A 129 -5.85 -9.30 19.03
N GLU A 130 -7.03 -9.45 19.66
CA GLU A 130 -7.44 -8.73 20.87
C GLU A 130 -7.31 -7.20 20.78
N ILE A 131 -7.55 -6.65 19.59
CA ILE A 131 -7.41 -5.24 19.25
C ILE A 131 -8.79 -4.61 19.05
N LYS A 132 -8.93 -3.35 19.44
CA LYS A 132 -10.10 -2.51 19.15
C LYS A 132 -9.71 -1.37 18.21
N ALA A 133 -10.62 -1.00 17.31
CA ALA A 133 -10.46 0.13 16.40
C ALA A 133 -11.17 1.37 16.94
N SER A 134 -10.53 2.53 16.83
CA SER A 134 -11.14 3.83 17.15
C SER A 134 -11.61 4.58 15.91
N GLY A 135 -11.43 4.03 14.72
CA GLY A 135 -11.95 4.61 13.48
C GLY A 135 -12.15 3.57 12.39
N ILE A 136 -13.04 3.87 11.47
CA ILE A 136 -13.31 3.08 10.27
C ILE A 136 -13.05 3.92 9.04
N LYS A 137 -12.32 3.36 8.10
CA LYS A 137 -12.05 3.92 6.76
C LYS A 137 -12.69 3.04 5.72
N ILE A 138 -13.32 3.64 4.72
CA ILE A 138 -13.78 2.95 3.51
C ILE A 138 -13.06 3.48 2.28
N GLU A 139 -12.88 2.63 1.30
CA GLU A 139 -12.45 3.02 -0.04
C GLU A 139 -13.42 2.43 -1.05
N ILE A 140 -13.84 3.27 -2.00
CA ILE A 140 -14.74 2.90 -3.09
C ILE A 140 -14.06 3.28 -4.39
N ARG A 141 -13.97 2.33 -5.32
CA ARG A 141 -13.47 2.56 -6.68
C ARG A 141 -14.58 2.33 -7.69
N ASP A 142 -14.76 3.29 -8.60
CA ASP A 142 -15.71 3.18 -9.70
C ASP A 142 -15.09 2.44 -10.92
N THR A 143 -15.88 2.27 -11.97
CA THR A 143 -15.50 1.62 -13.23
C THR A 143 -14.44 2.41 -14.02
N SER A 144 -14.33 3.72 -13.77
CA SER A 144 -13.28 4.58 -14.33
C SER A 144 -11.98 4.55 -13.53
N PHE A 145 -11.84 3.62 -12.56
CA PHE A 145 -10.72 3.50 -11.64
C PHE A 145 -10.50 4.71 -10.73
N HIS A 146 -11.45 5.64 -10.67
CA HIS A 146 -11.40 6.71 -9.69
C HIS A 146 -11.75 6.15 -8.30
N THR A 147 -10.89 6.44 -7.32
CA THR A 147 -11.04 5.95 -5.94
C THR A 147 -11.34 7.11 -5.00
N ILE A 148 -12.38 6.98 -4.21
CA ILE A 148 -12.61 7.85 -3.05
C ILE A 148 -12.26 7.08 -1.77
N SER A 149 -11.68 7.80 -0.81
CA SER A 149 -11.40 7.29 0.53
C SER A 149 -12.01 8.23 1.56
N ARG A 150 -12.74 7.68 2.53
CA ARG A 150 -13.35 8.43 3.63
C ARG A 150 -13.23 7.65 4.93
N GLN A 151 -13.10 8.36 6.02
CA GLN A 151 -13.00 7.76 7.34
C GLN A 151 -13.86 8.49 8.37
N LYS A 152 -14.22 7.76 9.42
CA LYS A 152 -14.97 8.29 10.56
C LYS A 152 -14.35 7.77 11.85
N GLN A 153 -14.17 8.65 12.83
CA GLN A 153 -13.81 8.28 14.20
C GLN A 153 -15.04 7.73 14.93
N LEU A 154 -14.80 6.75 15.78
CA LEU A 154 -15.80 6.14 16.63
C LEU A 154 -15.79 6.83 18.01
N SER A 155 -16.95 6.92 18.64
CA SER A 155 -17.09 7.46 20.00
C SER A 155 -16.36 6.63 21.05
N SER A 156 -16.27 5.31 20.82
CA SER A 156 -15.52 4.37 21.65
C SER A 156 -14.83 3.29 20.81
N PRO A 157 -13.64 2.79 21.25
CA PRO A 157 -12.96 1.73 20.55
C PRO A 157 -13.78 0.43 20.53
N THR A 158 -13.88 -0.22 19.38
CA THR A 158 -14.71 -1.41 19.18
C THR A 158 -14.01 -2.49 18.34
N ASN A 159 -14.47 -3.74 18.49
CA ASN A 159 -14.21 -4.88 17.63
C ASN A 159 -15.51 -5.63 17.25
N HIS A 160 -16.67 -4.96 17.44
CA HIS A 160 -17.98 -5.51 17.13
C HIS A 160 -18.31 -5.31 15.65
N THR A 161 -18.72 -6.40 14.99
CA THR A 161 -19.08 -6.40 13.55
C THR A 161 -20.17 -5.38 13.22
N ASP A 162 -21.20 -5.27 14.06
CA ASP A 162 -22.33 -4.39 13.83
C ASP A 162 -21.92 -2.89 13.82
N VAL A 163 -21.05 -2.49 14.75
CA VAL A 163 -20.54 -1.11 14.80
C VAL A 163 -19.69 -0.81 13.57
N VAL A 164 -18.81 -1.72 13.16
CA VAL A 164 -18.00 -1.58 11.94
C VAL A 164 -18.91 -1.44 10.72
N TYR A 165 -19.91 -2.32 10.59
CA TYR A 165 -20.87 -2.31 9.49
C TYR A 165 -21.68 -1.01 9.44
N ARG A 166 -22.32 -0.61 10.55
CA ARG A 166 -23.14 0.62 10.58
C ARG A 166 -22.33 1.86 10.22
N THR A 167 -21.11 1.95 10.77
CA THR A 167 -20.21 3.06 10.47
C THR A 167 -19.79 3.08 9.00
N ALA A 168 -19.44 1.93 8.44
CA ALA A 168 -19.08 1.82 7.03
C ALA A 168 -20.25 2.23 6.10
N ILE A 169 -21.47 1.73 6.38
CA ILE A 169 -22.69 2.12 5.61
C ILE A 169 -22.96 3.61 5.74
N GLU A 170 -22.82 4.19 6.92
CA GLU A 170 -23.00 5.64 7.12
C GLU A 170 -22.02 6.45 6.28
N ILE A 171 -20.73 6.07 6.30
CA ILE A 171 -19.71 6.75 5.48
C ILE A 171 -20.07 6.64 3.99
N ILE A 172 -20.48 5.46 3.51
CA ILE A 172 -20.85 5.24 2.12
C ILE A 172 -22.04 6.13 1.73
N LYS A 173 -23.12 6.14 2.51
CA LYS A 173 -24.30 6.97 2.27
C LYS A 173 -23.97 8.45 2.15
N ASN A 174 -23.06 8.94 2.98
CA ASN A 174 -22.69 10.35 3.01
C ASN A 174 -21.70 10.76 1.91
N SER A 175 -20.91 9.82 1.39
CA SER A 175 -19.76 10.09 0.50
C SER A 175 -19.97 9.63 -0.93
N TRP A 176 -20.71 8.54 -1.13
CA TRP A 176 -20.96 7.97 -2.45
C TRP A 176 -22.33 8.43 -2.97
N ARG A 177 -22.33 9.65 -3.49
CA ARG A 177 -23.54 10.25 -4.11
C ARG A 177 -23.64 9.97 -5.60
N SER A 178 -22.59 9.42 -6.20
CA SER A 178 -22.64 9.07 -7.61
C SER A 178 -23.33 7.72 -7.75
N HIS A 179 -24.34 7.64 -8.61
CA HIS A 179 -24.98 6.36 -8.97
C HIS A 179 -24.08 5.48 -9.88
N LYS A 180 -22.78 5.77 -9.90
CA LYS A 180 -21.82 4.99 -10.69
C LYS A 180 -21.66 3.60 -10.10
N PRO A 181 -21.53 2.58 -10.94
CA PRO A 181 -21.24 1.23 -10.49
C PRO A 181 -19.92 1.17 -9.69
N VAL A 182 -19.87 0.31 -8.67
CA VAL A 182 -18.73 0.09 -7.80
C VAL A 182 -17.97 -1.14 -8.26
N ARG A 183 -16.68 -0.95 -8.54
CA ARG A 183 -15.75 -2.03 -8.95
C ARG A 183 -15.01 -2.63 -7.77
N LEU A 184 -14.68 -1.80 -6.78
CA LEU A 184 -13.98 -2.23 -5.56
C LEU A 184 -14.55 -1.52 -4.34
N LEU A 185 -14.70 -2.28 -3.27
CA LEU A 185 -15.05 -1.77 -1.95
C LEU A 185 -14.06 -2.29 -0.91
N SER A 186 -13.61 -1.40 -0.02
CA SER A 186 -12.73 -1.75 1.09
C SER A 186 -13.28 -1.21 2.41
N VAL A 187 -13.13 -2.00 3.47
CA VAL A 187 -13.40 -1.60 4.85
C VAL A 187 -12.12 -1.81 5.66
N THR A 188 -11.67 -0.77 6.36
CA THR A 188 -10.43 -0.79 7.13
C THR A 188 -10.66 -0.21 8.51
N ALA A 189 -10.30 -0.96 9.55
CA ALA A 189 -10.21 -0.52 10.93
C ALA A 189 -8.88 0.22 11.15
N ILE A 190 -8.95 1.44 11.64
CA ILE A 190 -7.80 2.33 11.86
C ILE A 190 -7.74 2.81 13.32
N ASN A 191 -6.61 3.44 13.68
CA ASN A 191 -6.38 3.94 15.04
C ASN A 191 -6.59 2.82 16.06
N LEU A 192 -5.85 1.72 15.86
CA LEU A 192 -5.96 0.51 16.64
C LEU A 192 -5.42 0.71 18.05
N LYS A 193 -6.14 0.16 19.04
CA LYS A 193 -5.74 0.11 20.45
C LYS A 193 -5.65 -1.36 20.87
N SER A 194 -4.48 -1.79 21.27
CA SER A 194 -4.32 -3.08 21.95
C SER A 194 -4.93 -2.99 23.35
N ARG A 195 -5.34 -4.12 23.90
CA ARG A 195 -5.68 -4.20 25.31
C ARG A 195 -4.38 -3.92 26.08
N SER A 196 -4.23 -2.72 26.65
CA SER A 196 -3.23 -2.50 27.68
C SER A 196 -3.67 -3.38 28.86
N TYR A 197 -2.91 -4.43 29.14
CA TYR A 197 -2.99 -5.04 30.47
C TYR A 197 -2.58 -3.94 31.44
N CYS A 198 -3.55 -3.39 32.17
CA CYS A 198 -3.24 -2.65 33.40
C CYS A 198 -2.57 -3.68 34.35
N SER A 199 -1.26 -3.48 34.52
CA SER A 199 -0.48 -4.08 35.60
C SER A 199 -0.91 -3.46 36.89
#